data_a8aef07ee1a4c4f2f82adcbac019eb25
#
_entry.id   a8aef07ee1a4c4f2f82adcbac019eb25
#
_cell.length_a   1.000
_cell.length_b   1.000
_cell.length_c   1.000
_cell.angle_alpha   90.00
_cell.angle_beta   90.00
_cell.angle_gamma   90.00
#
_symmetry.space_group_name_H-M   'P 1'
#
loop_
_entity.id
_entity.type
_entity.pdbx_description
1 polymer ?
#
loop_
_entity_poly.entity_id
_entity_poly.type
_entity_poly.pdbx_seq_one_letter_code
_entity_poly.pdbx_strand_id
1 'polypeptide(L)'
;ALGFIDCEAISARCMLTIFMMFAAKTEASKLNLLKGSPHRWLTGPILEYIQQRGGRLHLRHRVKQVEFSDGESPEVTGLHLGTPEGDIRVEADAYLAACDVPGIQKLLPEDWRRFPQFDAIHQLEAVPVATVQLRYDGWVTELGESQDAQRRDVATPTGLNNLLYTADADFSCFADLALAS
;
A
#
# COMPACT_ATOMS: atom_id res chain seq x y z
N ALA A 1 13.84 -12.90 3.90
CA ALA A 1 12.47 -12.48 3.99
C ALA A 1 12.11 -11.14 3.33
N LEU A 2 12.63 -10.86 2.12
CA LEU A 2 12.30 -9.63 1.36
C LEU A 2 10.80 -9.50 0.99
N GLY A 3 10.02 -10.57 1.15
CA GLY A 3 8.60 -10.57 0.80
C GLY A 3 7.64 -10.74 1.97
N PHE A 4 8.10 -10.67 3.21
CA PHE A 4 7.30 -10.90 4.42
C PHE A 4 6.60 -12.27 4.47
N ILE A 5 7.01 -13.20 3.62
CA ILE A 5 6.46 -14.55 3.47
C ILE A 5 7.62 -15.54 3.55
N ASP A 6 7.35 -16.72 4.08
CA ASP A 6 8.33 -17.80 4.13
C ASP A 6 8.85 -18.18 2.73
N CYS A 7 10.14 -18.49 2.65
CA CYS A 7 10.77 -18.81 1.38
C CYS A 7 10.11 -19.98 0.63
N GLU A 8 9.47 -20.89 1.36
CA GLU A 8 8.75 -22.04 0.79
C GLU A 8 7.40 -21.67 0.20
N ALA A 9 6.80 -20.57 0.69
CA ALA A 9 5.48 -20.12 0.27
C ALA A 9 5.52 -18.98 -0.75
N ILE A 10 6.66 -18.28 -0.90
CA ILE A 10 6.76 -17.13 -1.80
C ILE A 10 6.83 -17.57 -3.26
N SER A 11 6.15 -16.85 -4.13
CA SER A 11 6.24 -17.09 -5.57
C SER A 11 7.66 -16.80 -6.10
N ALA A 12 8.30 -17.82 -6.69
CA ALA A 12 9.59 -17.66 -7.35
C ALA A 12 9.59 -16.59 -8.44
N ARG A 13 8.48 -16.46 -9.17
CA ARG A 13 8.30 -15.42 -10.20
C ARG A 13 8.34 -14.03 -9.59
N CYS A 14 7.67 -13.80 -8.47
CA CYS A 14 7.68 -12.50 -7.77
C CYS A 14 9.08 -12.17 -7.27
N MET A 15 9.78 -13.14 -6.68
CA MET A 15 11.16 -12.97 -6.20
C MET A 15 12.13 -12.66 -7.33
N LEU A 16 12.05 -13.39 -8.44
CA LEU A 16 12.89 -13.13 -9.61
C LEU A 16 12.61 -11.75 -10.21
N THR A 17 11.36 -11.29 -10.22
CA THR A 17 11.01 -9.94 -10.68
C THR A 17 11.69 -8.88 -9.82
N ILE A 18 11.61 -8.99 -8.49
CA ILE A 18 12.28 -8.08 -7.56
C ILE A 18 13.80 -8.11 -7.76
N PHE A 19 14.38 -9.29 -7.87
CA PHE A 19 15.82 -9.48 -8.08
C PHE A 19 16.29 -8.85 -9.41
N MET A 20 15.52 -9.03 -10.48
CA MET A 20 15.83 -8.44 -11.78
C MET A 20 15.75 -6.92 -11.76
N MET A 21 14.81 -6.34 -11.00
CA MET A 21 14.75 -4.89 -10.84
C MET A 21 16.01 -4.34 -10.16
N PHE A 22 16.49 -4.98 -9.11
CA PHE A 22 17.72 -4.56 -8.41
C PHE A 22 18.99 -4.80 -9.25
N ALA A 23 19.04 -5.89 -10.00
CA ALA A 23 20.19 -6.20 -10.86
C ALA A 23 20.27 -5.30 -12.10
N ALA A 24 19.12 -4.93 -12.68
CA ALA A 24 19.06 -4.09 -13.87
C ALA A 24 19.31 -2.60 -13.58
N LYS A 25 18.96 -2.13 -12.37
CA LYS A 25 19.11 -0.72 -11.96
C LYS A 25 19.56 -0.65 -10.52
N THR A 26 20.81 -0.30 -10.29
CA THR A 26 21.37 -0.14 -8.93
C THR A 26 20.63 0.91 -8.11
N GLU A 27 20.09 1.96 -8.76
CA GLU A 27 19.28 2.99 -8.10
C GLU A 27 17.95 2.42 -7.55
N ALA A 28 17.43 1.33 -8.10
CA ALA A 28 16.20 0.71 -7.62
C ALA A 28 16.40 -0.01 -6.26
N SER A 29 17.64 -0.24 -5.84
CA SER A 29 17.96 -0.80 -4.52
C SER A 29 18.02 0.27 -3.41
N LYS A 30 17.95 1.55 -3.76
CA LYS A 30 17.93 2.64 -2.79
C LYS A 30 16.51 2.89 -2.30
N LEU A 31 16.33 2.75 -1.00
CA LEU A 31 15.06 3.10 -0.35
C LEU A 31 14.97 4.61 -0.16
N ASN A 32 13.90 5.21 -0.67
CA ASN A 32 13.58 6.60 -0.43
C ASN A 32 12.45 6.65 0.60
N LEU A 33 12.70 7.31 1.71
CA LEU A 33 11.72 7.55 2.76
C LEU A 33 11.15 8.95 2.64
N LEU A 34 9.87 9.10 2.99
CA LEU A 34 9.25 10.41 3.08
C LEU A 34 9.87 11.20 4.24
N LYS A 35 10.17 12.47 4.01
CA LYS A 35 10.67 13.39 5.01
C LYS A 35 9.55 13.82 5.97
N GLY A 36 8.99 12.89 6.72
CA GLY A 36 7.93 13.11 7.69
C GLY A 36 6.57 12.52 7.28
N SER A 37 5.48 13.13 7.78
CA SER A 37 4.13 12.59 7.62
C SER A 37 3.73 12.31 6.17
N PRO A 38 3.23 11.11 5.84
CA PRO A 38 2.69 10.81 4.50
C PRO A 38 1.58 11.77 4.08
N HIS A 39 0.79 12.28 5.02
CA HIS A 39 -0.24 13.25 4.69
C HIS A 39 0.36 14.55 4.13
N ARG A 40 1.43 15.05 4.72
CA ARG A 40 2.07 16.28 4.29
C ARG A 40 2.80 16.13 2.94
N TRP A 41 3.48 15.01 2.74
CA TRP A 41 4.44 14.86 1.64
C TRP A 41 3.95 13.98 0.48
N LEU A 42 2.85 13.28 0.66
CA LEU A 42 2.32 12.39 -0.38
C LEU A 42 0.82 12.61 -0.59
N THR A 43 -0.02 12.24 0.39
CA THR A 43 -1.47 12.22 0.18
C THR A 43 -2.09 13.61 0.11
N GLY A 44 -1.60 14.59 0.86
CA GLY A 44 -2.09 15.98 0.83
C GLY A 44 -1.92 16.62 -0.55
N PRO A 45 -0.70 16.68 -1.11
CA PRO A 45 -0.47 17.21 -2.45
C PRO A 45 -1.30 16.52 -3.54
N ILE A 46 -1.49 15.20 -3.45
CA ILE A 46 -2.35 14.46 -4.39
C ILE A 46 -3.81 14.92 -4.27
N LEU A 47 -4.32 15.05 -3.04
CA LEU A 47 -5.69 15.49 -2.80
C LEU A 47 -5.92 16.93 -3.28
N GLU A 48 -4.98 17.83 -3.02
CA GLU A 48 -5.04 19.22 -3.52
C GLU A 48 -5.09 19.23 -5.06
N TYR A 49 -4.25 18.44 -5.71
CA TYR A 49 -4.25 18.31 -7.16
C TYR A 49 -5.60 17.81 -7.72
N ILE A 50 -6.22 16.84 -7.08
CA ILE A 50 -7.53 16.30 -7.44
C ILE A 50 -8.60 17.40 -7.27
N GLN A 51 -8.60 18.07 -6.12
CA GLN A 51 -9.59 19.12 -5.81
C GLN A 51 -9.50 20.32 -6.76
N GLN A 52 -8.28 20.75 -7.11
CA GLN A 52 -8.06 21.83 -8.08
C GLN A 52 -8.64 21.53 -9.47
N ARG A 53 -8.87 20.23 -9.78
CA ARG A 53 -9.50 19.76 -11.03
C ARG A 53 -10.97 19.40 -10.89
N GLY A 54 -11.61 19.82 -9.81
CA GLY A 54 -13.03 19.58 -9.56
C GLY A 54 -13.34 18.19 -8.99
N GLY A 55 -12.32 17.38 -8.71
CA GLY A 55 -12.48 16.07 -8.05
C GLY A 55 -12.87 16.24 -6.59
N ARG A 56 -13.53 15.22 -6.04
CA ARG A 56 -14.01 15.20 -4.65
C ARG A 56 -13.56 13.93 -3.96
N LEU A 57 -13.19 14.06 -2.68
CA LEU A 57 -12.90 12.93 -1.80
C LEU A 57 -14.01 12.82 -0.77
N HIS A 58 -14.63 11.65 -0.69
CA HIS A 58 -15.66 11.33 0.29
C HIS A 58 -15.11 10.26 1.24
N LEU A 59 -14.75 10.66 2.46
CA LEU A 59 -14.31 9.73 3.51
C LEU A 59 -15.52 9.10 4.20
N ARG A 60 -15.32 7.91 4.77
CA ARG A 60 -16.36 7.12 5.45
C ARG A 60 -17.55 6.76 4.54
N HIS A 61 -17.32 6.72 3.23
CA HIS A 61 -18.26 6.26 2.23
C HIS A 61 -17.82 4.87 1.77
N ARG A 62 -18.44 3.83 2.35
CA ARG A 62 -18.09 2.45 2.07
C ARG A 62 -18.94 1.91 0.93
N VAL A 63 -18.33 1.43 -0.14
CA VAL A 63 -19.05 0.66 -1.16
C VAL A 63 -19.52 -0.67 -0.53
N LYS A 64 -20.83 -0.88 -0.51
CA LYS A 64 -21.48 -2.09 0.00
C LYS A 64 -21.78 -3.09 -1.10
N GLN A 65 -22.20 -2.57 -2.26
CA GLN A 65 -22.62 -3.38 -3.40
C GLN A 65 -22.35 -2.65 -4.71
N VAL A 66 -22.01 -3.43 -5.72
CA VAL A 66 -21.94 -3.01 -7.12
C VAL A 66 -23.22 -3.47 -7.80
N GLU A 67 -23.95 -2.55 -8.43
CA GLU A 67 -25.05 -2.89 -9.32
C GLU A 67 -24.55 -3.03 -10.76
N PHE A 68 -25.11 -3.98 -11.47
CA PHE A 68 -24.76 -4.23 -12.87
C PHE A 68 -25.97 -4.73 -13.65
N SER A 69 -25.92 -4.53 -14.96
CA SER A 69 -26.92 -5.06 -15.87
C SER A 69 -26.75 -6.57 -16.08
N ASP A 70 -27.85 -7.22 -16.35
CA ASP A 70 -27.83 -8.64 -16.78
C ASP A 70 -27.34 -8.77 -18.23
N GLY A 71 -26.83 -9.94 -18.59
CA GLY A 71 -26.48 -10.28 -19.96
C GLY A 71 -25.09 -10.89 -20.13
N GLU A 72 -24.70 -11.07 -21.39
CA GLU A 72 -23.40 -11.66 -21.74
C GLU A 72 -22.23 -10.66 -21.50
N SER A 73 -22.54 -9.37 -21.56
CA SER A 73 -21.58 -8.29 -21.34
C SER A 73 -22.15 -7.32 -20.28
N PRO A 74 -22.09 -7.65 -19.00
CA PRO A 74 -22.65 -6.84 -17.94
C PRO A 74 -21.88 -5.52 -17.79
N GLU A 75 -22.62 -4.44 -17.56
CA GLU A 75 -22.08 -3.12 -17.27
C GLU A 75 -22.44 -2.70 -15.85
N VAL A 76 -21.53 -2.02 -15.17
CA VAL A 76 -21.83 -1.45 -13.85
C VAL A 76 -22.77 -0.27 -14.02
N THR A 77 -23.92 -0.32 -13.37
CA THR A 77 -24.97 0.69 -13.45
C THR A 77 -25.02 1.62 -12.25
N GLY A 78 -24.43 1.21 -11.13
CA GLY A 78 -24.38 2.01 -9.92
C GLY A 78 -23.62 1.36 -8.78
N LEU A 79 -23.43 2.13 -7.74
CA LEU A 79 -22.83 1.68 -6.48
C LEU A 79 -23.77 2.01 -5.32
N HIS A 80 -23.98 1.06 -4.41
CA HIS A 80 -24.56 1.31 -3.12
C HIS A 80 -23.48 1.63 -2.09
N LEU A 81 -23.58 2.78 -1.48
CA LEU A 81 -22.63 3.29 -0.49
C LEU A 81 -23.31 3.38 0.89
N GLY A 82 -22.59 2.90 1.92
CA GLY A 82 -22.92 3.24 3.30
C GLY A 82 -22.18 4.50 3.71
N THR A 83 -22.92 5.51 4.13
CA THR A 83 -22.40 6.80 4.60
C THR A 83 -22.79 7.05 6.06
N PRO A 84 -22.20 8.04 6.74
CA PRO A 84 -22.63 8.43 8.10
C PRO A 84 -24.10 8.88 8.20
N GLU A 85 -24.64 9.39 7.09
CA GLU A 85 -26.01 9.91 7.00
C GLU A 85 -27.03 8.84 6.54
N GLY A 86 -26.56 7.66 6.16
CA GLY A 86 -27.37 6.55 5.66
C GLY A 86 -26.85 6.01 4.34
N ASP A 87 -27.60 5.09 3.77
CA ASP A 87 -27.24 4.46 2.51
C ASP A 87 -27.67 5.33 1.33
N ILE A 88 -26.77 5.48 0.36
CA ILE A 88 -27.02 6.20 -0.87
C ILE A 88 -26.64 5.36 -2.09
N ARG A 89 -27.24 5.68 -3.24
CA ARG A 89 -26.88 5.13 -4.54
C ARG A 89 -26.17 6.19 -5.37
N VAL A 90 -25.09 5.81 -6.05
CA VAL A 90 -24.29 6.70 -6.90
C VAL A 90 -24.16 6.10 -8.29
N GLU A 91 -24.37 6.93 -9.30
CA GLU A 91 -24.12 6.60 -10.71
C GLU A 91 -22.98 7.43 -11.26
N ALA A 92 -22.25 6.85 -12.22
CA ALA A 92 -21.15 7.50 -12.93
C ALA A 92 -20.98 6.90 -14.32
N ASP A 93 -20.28 7.63 -15.20
CA ASP A 93 -19.97 7.16 -16.55
C ASP A 93 -18.91 6.02 -16.55
N ALA A 94 -18.09 5.96 -15.50
CA ALA A 94 -17.09 4.90 -15.34
C ALA A 94 -16.80 4.66 -13.85
N TYR A 95 -16.39 3.44 -13.54
CA TYR A 95 -16.10 3.00 -12.18
C TYR A 95 -14.71 2.39 -12.11
N LEU A 96 -13.91 2.81 -11.14
CA LEU A 96 -12.58 2.28 -10.89
C LEU A 96 -12.49 1.75 -9.47
N ALA A 97 -12.31 0.45 -9.32
CA ALA A 97 -12.09 -0.20 -8.04
C ALA A 97 -10.59 -0.28 -7.74
N ALA A 98 -10.10 0.57 -6.84
CA ALA A 98 -8.71 0.58 -6.36
C ALA A 98 -8.65 0.03 -4.93
N CYS A 99 -9.09 -1.20 -4.73
CA CYS A 99 -9.14 -1.90 -3.45
C CYS A 99 -7.95 -2.86 -3.31
N ASP A 100 -7.68 -3.28 -2.07
CA ASP A 100 -6.84 -4.45 -1.82
C ASP A 100 -7.52 -5.74 -2.27
N VAL A 101 -6.78 -6.87 -2.26
CA VAL A 101 -7.31 -8.16 -2.70
C VAL A 101 -8.57 -8.58 -1.92
N PRO A 102 -8.59 -8.59 -0.58
CA PRO A 102 -9.81 -8.92 0.16
C PRO A 102 -10.97 -7.95 -0.10
N GLY A 103 -10.68 -6.69 -0.35
CA GLY A 103 -11.68 -5.66 -0.66
C GLY A 103 -12.34 -5.90 -2.00
N ILE A 104 -11.57 -6.11 -3.05
CA ILE A 104 -12.12 -6.36 -4.39
C ILE A 104 -12.85 -7.69 -4.46
N GLN A 105 -12.36 -8.75 -3.81
CA GLN A 105 -13.04 -10.04 -3.75
C GLN A 105 -14.44 -9.97 -3.14
N LYS A 106 -14.64 -9.06 -2.16
CA LYS A 106 -15.96 -8.84 -1.54
C LYS A 106 -16.91 -8.00 -2.38
N LEU A 107 -16.37 -7.16 -3.28
CA LEU A 107 -17.17 -6.26 -4.11
C LEU A 107 -17.58 -6.91 -5.44
N LEU A 108 -16.77 -7.84 -5.97
CA LEU A 108 -17.07 -8.50 -7.23
C LEU A 108 -18.31 -9.39 -7.07
N PRO A 109 -19.31 -9.24 -7.95
CA PRO A 109 -20.46 -10.14 -7.98
C PRO A 109 -20.02 -11.58 -8.25
N GLU A 110 -20.62 -12.54 -7.55
CA GLU A 110 -20.30 -13.96 -7.70
C GLU A 110 -20.49 -14.44 -9.15
N ASP A 111 -21.53 -13.97 -9.82
CA ASP A 111 -21.83 -14.30 -11.22
C ASP A 111 -20.72 -13.90 -12.19
N TRP A 112 -19.86 -12.95 -11.82
CA TRP A 112 -18.75 -12.52 -12.67
C TRP A 112 -17.57 -13.48 -12.66
N ARG A 113 -17.57 -14.48 -11.80
CA ARG A 113 -16.57 -15.56 -11.84
C ARG A 113 -16.62 -16.39 -13.12
N ARG A 114 -17.72 -16.33 -13.85
CA ARG A 114 -17.78 -16.89 -15.22
C ARG A 114 -16.77 -16.27 -16.20
N PHE A 115 -16.25 -15.08 -15.88
CA PHE A 115 -15.20 -14.41 -16.65
C PHE A 115 -13.84 -14.75 -16.05
N PRO A 116 -12.91 -15.34 -16.83
CA PRO A 116 -11.62 -15.82 -16.31
C PRO A 116 -10.80 -14.74 -15.59
N GLN A 117 -10.86 -13.47 -16.05
CA GLN A 117 -10.14 -12.36 -15.42
C GLN A 117 -10.66 -12.05 -14.02
N PHE A 118 -11.95 -12.17 -13.77
CA PHE A 118 -12.54 -11.94 -12.44
C PHE A 118 -12.41 -13.17 -11.55
N ASP A 119 -12.51 -14.38 -12.11
CA ASP A 119 -12.24 -15.59 -11.32
C ASP A 119 -10.78 -15.64 -10.85
N ALA A 120 -9.83 -15.20 -11.67
CA ALA A 120 -8.43 -15.10 -11.27
C ALA A 120 -8.20 -14.18 -10.06
N ILE A 121 -9.01 -13.12 -9.87
CA ILE A 121 -8.94 -12.27 -8.69
C ILE A 121 -9.33 -13.05 -7.44
N HIS A 122 -10.32 -13.92 -7.50
CA HIS A 122 -10.74 -14.77 -6.37
C HIS A 122 -9.69 -15.82 -5.99
N GLN A 123 -8.77 -16.15 -6.92
CA GLN A 123 -7.67 -17.09 -6.65
C GLN A 123 -6.45 -16.41 -5.98
N LEU A 124 -6.45 -15.07 -5.87
CA LEU A 124 -5.39 -14.35 -5.18
C LEU A 124 -5.52 -14.53 -3.67
N GLU A 125 -4.38 -14.81 -3.04
CA GLU A 125 -4.27 -14.89 -1.59
C GLU A 125 -3.65 -13.61 -1.03
N ALA A 126 -4.20 -13.12 0.07
CA ALA A 126 -3.67 -11.99 0.80
C ALA A 126 -2.99 -12.48 2.09
N VAL A 127 -1.79 -11.96 2.35
CA VAL A 127 -1.04 -12.28 3.56
C VAL A 127 -1.22 -11.15 4.57
N PRO A 128 -1.62 -11.44 5.81
CA PRO A 128 -1.71 -10.43 6.86
C PRO A 128 -0.33 -9.92 7.25
N VAL A 129 -0.19 -8.61 7.38
CA VAL A 129 1.03 -7.97 7.90
C VAL A 129 0.64 -7.15 9.13
N ALA A 130 1.36 -7.35 10.21
CA ALA A 130 1.23 -6.54 11.41
C ALA A 130 2.44 -5.60 11.55
N THR A 131 2.17 -4.32 11.76
CA THR A 131 3.20 -3.33 12.03
C THR A 131 2.99 -2.75 13.43
N VAL A 132 4.03 -2.76 14.25
CA VAL A 132 4.02 -2.15 15.57
C VAL A 132 4.91 -0.92 15.53
N GLN A 133 4.34 0.24 15.88
CA GLN A 133 5.09 1.47 16.02
C GLN A 133 5.29 1.77 17.51
N LEU A 134 6.55 1.79 17.94
CA LEU A 134 6.95 2.14 19.28
C LEU A 134 7.43 3.59 19.30
N ARG A 135 7.13 4.29 20.38
CA ARG A 135 7.65 5.64 20.65
C ARG A 135 8.40 5.64 21.98
N TYR A 136 9.54 6.25 21.94
CA TYR A 136 10.43 6.38 23.08
C TYR A 136 10.66 7.86 23.39
N ASP A 137 11.03 8.18 24.59
CA ASP A 137 11.38 9.53 25.07
C ASP A 137 12.86 9.89 24.85
N GLY A 138 13.64 8.97 24.28
CA GLY A 138 15.03 9.14 23.94
C GLY A 138 15.45 8.29 22.75
N TRP A 139 16.73 8.34 22.40
CA TRP A 139 17.31 7.51 21.35
C TRP A 139 17.36 6.05 21.79
N VAL A 140 16.95 5.15 20.94
CA VAL A 140 16.89 3.70 21.19
C VAL A 140 18.11 2.99 20.59
N THR A 141 18.73 3.60 19.59
CA THR A 141 19.90 3.06 18.91
C THR A 141 21.10 4.00 19.11
N GLU A 142 22.28 3.43 19.30
CA GLU A 142 23.55 4.16 19.36
C GLU A 142 23.84 4.98 18.07
N LEU A 143 23.18 4.62 16.98
CA LEU A 143 23.26 5.35 15.70
C LEU A 143 22.77 6.78 15.81
N GLY A 144 21.82 7.07 16.71
CA GLY A 144 21.33 8.42 16.96
C GLY A 144 22.32 9.29 17.76
N GLU A 145 23.07 8.69 18.67
CA GLU A 145 24.04 9.38 19.50
C GLU A 145 25.37 9.65 18.77
N SER A 146 25.75 8.75 17.88
CA SER A 146 27.02 8.85 17.11
C SER A 146 26.95 9.80 15.91
N GLN A 147 25.77 10.28 15.55
CA GLN A 147 25.61 11.28 14.51
C GLN A 147 25.87 12.67 15.07
N ASP A 148 27.12 13.08 15.11
CA ASP A 148 27.46 14.48 15.28
C ASP A 148 26.59 15.35 14.37
N ALA A 149 26.10 16.46 14.91
CA ALA A 149 25.23 17.39 14.20
C ALA A 149 25.83 17.85 12.85
N GLN A 150 27.14 17.76 12.68
CA GLN A 150 27.87 18.06 11.45
C GLN A 150 27.70 17.00 10.33
N ARG A 151 27.30 15.76 10.64
CA ARG A 151 27.05 14.74 9.62
C ARG A 151 25.65 14.80 9.03
N ARG A 152 24.75 15.59 9.58
CA ARG A 152 23.41 15.82 9.02
C ARG A 152 23.44 16.56 7.68
N ASP A 153 24.52 17.28 7.37
CA ASP A 153 24.71 18.01 6.10
C ASP A 153 25.33 17.16 4.99
N VAL A 154 25.86 16.01 5.31
CA VAL A 154 26.34 15.09 4.27
C VAL A 154 25.15 14.26 3.82
N ALA A 155 24.64 14.57 2.64
CA ALA A 155 23.63 13.80 1.91
C ALA A 155 24.18 12.39 1.52
N THR A 156 24.66 11.66 2.50
CA THR A 156 24.92 10.23 2.35
C THR A 156 23.57 9.55 2.54
N PRO A 157 23.04 8.87 1.52
CA PRO A 157 21.82 8.10 1.69
C PRO A 157 22.14 6.97 2.68
N THR A 158 21.88 7.22 3.94
CA THR A 158 21.98 6.21 5.01
C THR A 158 20.76 5.28 5.03
N GLY A 159 20.13 5.09 3.85
CA GLY A 159 18.92 4.29 3.73
C GLY A 159 19.03 2.87 4.27
N LEU A 160 20.22 2.30 4.31
CA LEU A 160 20.48 1.00 4.94
C LEU A 160 20.45 1.08 6.48
N ASN A 161 20.71 2.24 7.07
CA ASN A 161 20.74 2.38 8.52
C ASN A 161 19.33 2.52 9.14
N ASN A 162 18.32 2.83 8.31
CA ASN A 162 16.97 3.09 8.77
C ASN A 162 16.06 1.88 8.69
N LEU A 163 16.38 0.90 7.85
CA LEU A 163 15.58 -0.31 7.67
C LEU A 163 16.50 -1.53 7.75
N LEU A 164 16.32 -2.31 8.80
CA LEU A 164 17.10 -3.51 9.08
C LEU A 164 16.21 -4.74 8.92
N TYR A 165 16.67 -5.71 8.14
CA TYR A 165 16.02 -7.00 7.99
C TYR A 165 16.64 -8.01 8.92
N THR A 166 15.80 -8.83 9.54
CA THR A 166 16.22 -9.89 10.46
C THR A 166 15.79 -11.25 9.90
N ALA A 167 16.68 -12.22 9.97
CA ALA A 167 16.38 -13.61 9.59
C ALA A 167 15.93 -14.47 10.77
N ASP A 168 16.40 -14.12 11.98
CA ASP A 168 16.34 -14.97 13.17
C ASP A 168 15.46 -14.38 14.30
N ALA A 169 14.64 -13.38 14.01
CA ALA A 169 13.73 -12.76 14.97
C ALA A 169 12.27 -13.04 14.61
N ASP A 170 11.38 -12.88 15.60
CA ASP A 170 9.92 -13.03 15.42
C ASP A 170 9.30 -11.94 14.55
N PHE A 171 10.10 -11.00 14.07
CA PHE A 171 9.71 -9.96 13.11
C PHE A 171 10.67 -9.93 11.93
N SER A 172 10.17 -9.56 10.76
CA SER A 172 10.96 -9.60 9.51
C SER A 172 11.90 -8.41 9.35
N CYS A 173 11.51 -7.24 9.82
CA CYS A 173 12.32 -6.02 9.75
C CYS A 173 11.89 -4.99 10.79
N PHE A 174 12.79 -4.06 11.08
CA PHE A 174 12.46 -2.84 11.82
C PHE A 174 13.12 -1.62 11.18
N ALA A 175 12.58 -0.45 11.46
CA ALA A 175 13.14 0.82 11.02
C ALA A 175 13.16 1.81 12.18
N ASP A 176 14.27 2.53 12.32
CA ASP A 176 14.32 3.71 13.18
C ASP A 176 13.87 4.94 12.38
N LEU A 177 12.62 5.33 12.56
CA LEU A 177 12.01 6.43 11.81
C LEU A 177 12.56 7.80 12.25
N ALA A 178 13.16 7.89 13.43
CA ALA A 178 13.77 9.14 13.89
C ALA A 178 15.03 9.52 13.09
N LEU A 179 15.69 8.55 12.48
CA LEU A 179 16.85 8.78 11.60
C LEU A 179 16.46 9.32 10.22
N ALA A 180 15.18 9.22 9.85
CA ALA A 180 14.66 9.66 8.55
C ALA A 180 14.00 11.06 8.59
N SER A 181 13.82 11.64 9.78
CA SER A 181 13.10 12.91 10.02
C SER A 181 14.03 14.10 10.16
#